data_491c2ea18e0f9130411e1630889e2dc9
#
_entry.id   491c2ea18e0f9130411e1630889e2dc9
#
_cell.length_a   1.000
_cell.length_b   1.000
_cell.length_c   1.000
_cell.angle_alpha   90.00
_cell.angle_beta   90.00
_cell.angle_gamma   90.00
#
_symmetry.space_group_name_H-M   'P 1'
#
loop_
_entity.id
_entity.type
_entity.pdbx_description
1 polymer ?
#
loop_
_entity_poly.entity_id
_entity_poly.type
_entity_poly.pdbx_seq_one_letter_code
_entity_poly.pdbx_strand_id
1 'polypeptide(L)'
;MTDALPKTYDPVGTEARWQQAWETQGAFHPDPKAPGEPFSVVIPPPNVTGSLHMGHAFNTALIDTIVRFQRLQGKNVLCLPGTDHASIAVQTILEKQLKADGKRKEDLGREA
;
A
#
# COMPACT_ATOMS: atom_id res chain seq x y z
N MET A 1 -7.03 -36.05 9.25
CA MET A 1 -7.63 -35.25 10.34
C MET A 1 -8.02 -33.93 9.73
N THR A 2 -9.31 -33.68 9.58
CA THR A 2 -9.82 -32.40 9.11
C THR A 2 -9.79 -31.45 10.32
N ASP A 3 -8.77 -30.59 10.36
CA ASP A 3 -8.75 -29.51 11.35
C ASP A 3 -10.02 -28.68 11.17
N ALA A 4 -10.89 -28.71 12.18
CA ALA A 4 -12.09 -27.91 12.18
C ALA A 4 -11.70 -26.42 12.17
N LEU A 5 -12.29 -25.65 11.27
CA LEU A 5 -12.07 -24.20 11.22
C LEU A 5 -12.39 -23.56 12.58
N PRO A 6 -11.59 -22.61 13.05
CA PRO A 6 -11.85 -21.91 14.29
C PRO A 6 -13.20 -21.17 14.21
N LYS A 7 -13.90 -21.09 15.33
CA LYS A 7 -15.24 -20.43 15.41
C LYS A 7 -15.19 -18.93 15.15
N THR A 8 -14.05 -18.31 15.42
CA THR A 8 -13.81 -16.87 15.23
C THR A 8 -12.64 -16.66 14.26
N TYR A 9 -12.82 -15.71 13.36
CA TYR A 9 -11.74 -15.27 12.47
C TYR A 9 -10.72 -14.43 13.25
N ASP A 10 -9.43 -14.80 13.15
CA ASP A 10 -8.32 -14.00 13.68
C ASP A 10 -7.71 -13.19 12.52
N PRO A 11 -8.01 -11.88 12.41
CA PRO A 11 -7.46 -11.06 11.34
C PRO A 11 -5.95 -10.86 11.49
N VAL A 12 -5.45 -10.63 12.70
CA VAL A 12 -4.05 -10.24 12.94
C VAL A 12 -3.09 -11.35 12.51
N GLY A 13 -3.30 -12.57 13.00
CA GLY A 13 -2.47 -13.72 12.63
C GLY A 13 -2.61 -14.10 11.16
N THR A 14 -3.81 -13.97 10.61
CA THR A 14 -4.07 -14.29 9.20
C THR A 14 -3.41 -13.27 8.27
N GLU A 15 -3.53 -12.00 8.55
CA GLU A 15 -2.95 -10.91 7.74
C GLU A 15 -1.42 -11.02 7.70
N ALA A 16 -0.77 -11.14 8.86
CA ALA A 16 0.68 -11.29 8.95
C ALA A 16 1.21 -12.49 8.15
N ARG A 17 0.52 -13.64 8.27
CA ARG A 17 0.88 -14.87 7.53
C ARG A 17 0.78 -14.69 6.01
N TRP A 18 -0.30 -14.08 5.54
CA TRP A 18 -0.49 -13.89 4.10
C TRP A 18 0.43 -12.82 3.54
N GLN A 19 0.68 -11.75 4.26
CA GLN A 19 1.67 -10.75 3.87
C GLN A 19 3.04 -11.39 3.64
N GLN A 20 3.51 -12.15 4.62
CA GLN A 20 4.79 -12.86 4.51
C GLN A 20 4.81 -13.85 3.34
N ALA A 21 3.73 -14.60 3.14
CA ALA A 21 3.63 -15.54 2.03
C ALA A 21 3.71 -14.84 0.67
N TRP A 22 3.02 -13.73 0.48
CA TRP A 22 3.03 -12.96 -0.77
C TRP A 22 4.39 -12.33 -1.06
N GLU A 23 5.05 -11.79 -0.04
CA GLU A 23 6.40 -11.25 -0.17
C GLU A 23 7.40 -12.34 -0.54
N THR A 24 7.37 -13.48 0.15
CA THR A 24 8.26 -14.62 -0.11
C THR A 24 8.07 -15.20 -1.52
N GLN A 25 6.84 -15.23 -2.00
CA GLN A 25 6.50 -15.74 -3.33
C GLN A 25 6.69 -14.71 -4.45
N GLY A 26 7.00 -13.47 -4.11
CA GLY A 26 7.09 -12.37 -5.09
C GLY A 26 5.75 -12.08 -5.78
N ALA A 27 4.62 -12.31 -5.10
CA ALA A 27 3.28 -12.22 -5.68
C ALA A 27 2.93 -10.84 -6.26
N PHE A 28 3.64 -9.80 -5.86
CA PHE A 28 3.45 -8.42 -6.33
C PHE A 28 4.49 -7.98 -7.37
N HIS A 29 5.44 -8.85 -7.71
CA HIS A 29 6.47 -8.56 -8.69
C HIS A 29 6.14 -9.24 -10.02
N PRO A 30 5.52 -8.54 -10.98
CA PRO A 30 5.26 -9.11 -12.29
C PRO A 30 6.59 -9.32 -13.02
N ASP A 31 6.72 -10.47 -13.68
CA ASP A 31 7.83 -10.72 -14.59
C ASP A 31 7.45 -10.15 -15.97
N PRO A 32 8.19 -9.15 -16.51
CA PRO A 32 7.92 -8.62 -17.85
C PRO A 32 8.01 -9.66 -18.96
N LYS A 33 8.66 -10.80 -18.70
CA LYS A 33 8.82 -11.90 -19.64
C LYS A 33 7.79 -13.02 -19.44
N ALA A 34 6.96 -12.95 -18.40
CA ALA A 34 5.93 -13.95 -18.16
C ALA A 34 4.90 -13.95 -19.31
N PRO A 35 4.38 -15.13 -19.66
CA PRO A 35 3.30 -15.22 -20.64
C PRO A 35 2.03 -14.53 -20.13
N GLY A 36 1.17 -14.12 -21.07
CA GLY A 36 -0.10 -13.46 -20.78
C GLY A 36 -0.13 -12.02 -21.27
N GLU A 37 -1.32 -11.56 -21.58
CA GLU A 37 -1.55 -10.16 -21.97
C GLU A 37 -1.21 -9.24 -20.78
N PRO A 38 -0.39 -8.20 -20.97
CA PRO A 38 -0.06 -7.29 -19.90
C PRO A 38 -1.28 -6.45 -19.48
N PHE A 39 -1.47 -6.35 -18.17
CA PHE A 39 -2.48 -5.48 -17.57
C PHE A 39 -1.86 -4.73 -16.39
N SER A 40 -1.96 -3.41 -16.39
CA SER A 40 -1.43 -2.60 -15.28
C SER A 40 -2.47 -1.63 -14.75
N VAL A 41 -2.43 -1.43 -13.45
CA VAL A 41 -3.25 -0.44 -12.76
C VAL A 41 -2.44 0.24 -11.67
N VAL A 42 -2.61 1.56 -11.55
CA VAL A 42 -2.00 2.37 -10.50
C VAL A 42 -3.06 2.64 -9.43
N ILE A 43 -2.71 2.40 -8.18
CA ILE A 43 -3.56 2.75 -7.05
C ILE A 43 -3.44 4.27 -6.83
N PRO A 44 -4.56 5.02 -6.69
CA PRO A 44 -4.49 6.42 -6.28
C PRO A 44 -3.71 6.56 -4.98
N PRO A 45 -2.62 7.34 -4.96
CA PRO A 45 -1.72 7.37 -3.83
C PRO A 45 -2.34 8.11 -2.64
N PRO A 46 -2.45 7.49 -1.46
CA PRO A 46 -2.86 8.21 -0.26
C PRO A 46 -1.80 9.20 0.19
N ASN A 47 -2.25 10.31 0.80
CA ASN A 47 -1.34 11.28 1.39
C ASN A 47 -0.60 10.69 2.59
N VAL A 48 0.72 10.90 2.67
CA VAL A 48 1.56 10.42 3.80
C VAL A 48 1.21 11.07 5.14
N THR A 49 0.48 12.17 5.13
CA THR A 49 0.12 12.96 6.33
C THR A 49 -1.16 12.52 7.01
N GLY A 50 -1.91 11.60 6.43
CA GLY A 50 -3.23 11.20 6.91
C GLY A 50 -3.30 9.75 7.36
N SER A 51 -4.30 9.45 8.21
CA SER A 51 -4.68 8.08 8.49
C SER A 51 -5.57 7.53 7.39
N LEU A 52 -5.40 6.25 7.05
CA LEU A 52 -6.31 5.58 6.13
C LEU A 52 -7.73 5.51 6.73
N HIS A 53 -8.72 5.63 5.88
CA HIS A 53 -10.13 5.59 6.26
C HIS A 53 -10.93 4.70 5.30
N MET A 54 -12.21 4.50 5.57
CA MET A 54 -13.09 3.62 4.78
C MET A 54 -13.11 3.94 3.28
N GLY A 55 -12.94 5.20 2.88
CA GLY A 55 -12.83 5.58 1.47
C GLY A 55 -11.61 4.96 0.79
N HIS A 56 -10.47 4.90 1.46
CA HIS A 56 -9.28 4.22 0.96
C HIS A 56 -9.52 2.71 0.86
N ALA A 57 -10.12 2.11 1.89
CA ALA A 57 -10.44 0.68 1.89
C ALA A 57 -11.38 0.31 0.74
N PHE A 58 -12.43 1.09 0.51
CA PHE A 58 -13.38 0.89 -0.57
C PHE A 58 -12.71 0.99 -1.95
N ASN A 59 -11.93 2.04 -2.18
CA ASN A 59 -11.22 2.23 -3.44
C ASN A 59 -10.22 1.10 -3.70
N THR A 60 -9.45 0.71 -2.68
CA THR A 60 -8.49 -0.39 -2.80
C THR A 60 -9.19 -1.73 -3.05
N ALA A 61 -10.32 -1.98 -2.42
CA ALA A 61 -11.09 -3.22 -2.63
C ALA A 61 -11.62 -3.33 -4.07
N LEU A 62 -12.06 -2.23 -4.67
CA LEU A 62 -12.48 -2.21 -6.08
C LEU A 62 -11.31 -2.54 -7.02
N ILE A 63 -10.16 -1.91 -6.80
CA ILE A 63 -8.95 -2.14 -7.60
C ILE A 63 -8.46 -3.58 -7.41
N ASP A 64 -8.40 -4.09 -6.17
CA ASP A 64 -7.99 -5.46 -5.87
C ASP A 64 -8.92 -6.49 -6.55
N THR A 65 -10.21 -6.22 -6.56
CA THR A 65 -11.17 -7.07 -7.28
C THR A 65 -10.85 -7.16 -8.78
N ILE A 66 -10.56 -6.03 -9.42
CA ILE A 66 -10.18 -5.98 -10.83
C ILE A 66 -8.86 -6.74 -11.05
N VAL A 67 -7.86 -6.48 -10.22
CA VAL A 67 -6.54 -7.14 -10.29
C VAL A 67 -6.68 -8.65 -10.19
N ARG A 68 -7.43 -9.13 -9.21
CA ARG A 68 -7.69 -10.58 -9.02
C ARG A 68 -8.44 -11.18 -10.22
N PHE A 69 -9.44 -10.49 -10.73
CA PHE A 69 -10.17 -10.93 -11.92
C PHE A 69 -9.25 -11.05 -13.14
N GLN A 70 -8.41 -10.05 -13.40
CA GLN A 70 -7.47 -10.09 -14.53
C GLN A 70 -6.42 -11.21 -14.39
N ARG A 71 -5.96 -11.48 -13.16
CA ARG A 71 -5.08 -12.65 -12.89
C ARG A 71 -5.78 -13.97 -13.16
N LEU A 72 -7.05 -14.12 -12.76
CA LEU A 72 -7.85 -15.31 -13.06
C LEU A 72 -8.07 -15.51 -14.57
N GLN A 73 -8.03 -14.43 -15.36
CA GLN A 73 -8.05 -14.51 -16.82
C GLN A 73 -6.69 -14.87 -17.44
N GLY A 74 -5.67 -15.15 -16.62
CA GLY A 74 -4.32 -15.53 -17.09
C GLY A 74 -3.46 -14.35 -17.56
N LYS A 75 -3.83 -13.12 -17.26
CA LYS A 75 -3.02 -11.94 -17.61
C LYS A 75 -1.81 -11.76 -16.71
N ASN A 76 -0.77 -11.15 -17.25
CA ASN A 76 0.38 -10.69 -16.48
C ASN A 76 0.06 -9.32 -15.86
N VAL A 77 -0.24 -9.31 -14.57
CA VAL A 77 -0.86 -8.15 -13.91
C VAL A 77 0.13 -7.43 -12.99
N LEU A 78 0.33 -6.15 -13.25
CA LEU A 78 1.01 -5.20 -12.35
C LEU A 78 -0.02 -4.32 -11.64
N CYS A 79 -0.06 -4.39 -10.31
CA CYS A 79 -0.75 -3.42 -9.46
C CYS A 79 0.29 -2.58 -8.74
N LEU A 80 0.39 -1.30 -9.10
CA LEU A 80 1.42 -0.40 -8.60
C LEU A 80 0.89 0.47 -7.47
N PRO A 81 1.33 0.26 -6.23
CA PRO A 81 1.02 1.15 -5.11
C PRO A 81 1.93 2.38 -5.12
N GLY A 82 1.51 3.41 -4.38
CA GLY A 82 2.31 4.60 -4.17
C GLY A 82 1.75 5.43 -3.01
N THR A 83 2.48 6.47 -2.63
CA THR A 83 2.04 7.46 -1.65
C THR A 83 2.25 8.87 -2.22
N ASP A 84 1.35 9.78 -1.88
CA ASP A 84 1.50 11.19 -2.23
C ASP A 84 2.18 11.95 -1.07
N HIS A 85 3.26 12.62 -1.39
CA HIS A 85 3.96 13.45 -0.41
C HIS A 85 3.14 14.64 0.09
N ALA A 86 2.13 15.11 -0.66
CA ALA A 86 1.25 16.22 -0.27
C ALA A 86 2.06 17.42 0.27
N SER A 87 3.06 17.87 -0.46
CA SER A 87 4.21 18.68 -0.01
C SER A 87 3.87 19.84 0.92
N ILE A 88 2.82 20.62 0.63
CA ILE A 88 2.38 21.76 1.48
C ILE A 88 1.93 21.26 2.86
N ALA A 89 1.17 20.17 2.92
CA ALA A 89 0.69 19.62 4.18
C ALA A 89 1.84 19.04 5.02
N VAL A 90 2.78 18.33 4.40
CA VAL A 90 3.98 17.80 5.06
C VAL A 90 4.82 18.95 5.64
N GLN A 91 5.10 19.98 4.83
CA GLN A 91 5.87 21.14 5.31
C GLN A 91 5.19 21.82 6.49
N THR A 92 3.86 22.00 6.44
CA THR A 92 3.13 22.62 7.54
C THR A 92 3.25 21.81 8.83
N ILE A 93 3.21 20.48 8.75
CA ILE A 93 3.34 19.61 9.92
C ILE A 93 4.77 19.67 10.47
N LEU A 94 5.77 19.56 9.59
CA LEU A 94 7.17 19.64 9.99
C LEU A 94 7.53 20.99 10.61
N GLU A 95 7.06 22.09 10.03
CA GLU A 95 7.29 23.43 10.60
C GLU A 95 6.66 23.59 11.98
N LYS A 96 5.47 23.00 12.21
CA LYS A 96 4.85 22.98 13.54
C LYS A 96 5.67 22.16 14.55
N GLN A 97 6.20 21.01 14.14
CA GLN A 97 7.06 20.19 14.98
C GLN A 97 8.36 20.90 15.32
N LEU A 98 9.04 21.48 14.33
CA LEU A 98 10.26 22.25 14.53
C LEU A 98 10.06 23.43 15.47
N LYS A 99 8.95 24.16 15.33
CA LYS A 99 8.60 25.25 16.26
C LYS A 99 8.38 24.76 17.69
N ALA A 100 7.75 23.59 17.87
CA ALA A 100 7.58 22.98 19.18
C ALA A 100 8.93 22.61 19.81
N ASP A 101 9.90 22.21 18.99
CA ASP A 101 11.28 21.90 19.41
C ASP A 101 12.18 23.16 19.52
N GLY A 102 11.64 24.35 19.33
CA GLY A 102 12.40 25.61 19.37
C GLY A 102 13.36 25.81 18.20
N LYS A 103 13.17 25.08 17.11
CA LYS A 103 13.99 25.13 15.89
C LYS A 103 13.26 25.83 14.74
N ARG A 104 14.00 26.33 13.79
CA ARG A 104 13.50 26.87 12.53
C ARG A 104 14.04 26.02 11.39
N LYS A 105 13.26 25.87 10.29
CA LYS A 105 13.71 25.08 9.13
C LYS A 105 14.99 25.63 8.50
N GLU A 106 15.15 26.96 8.53
CA GLU A 106 16.34 27.64 8.00
C GLU A 106 17.62 27.26 8.75
N ASP A 107 17.49 26.83 10.01
CA ASP A 107 18.63 26.46 10.86
C ASP A 107 19.14 25.03 10.56
N LEU A 108 18.33 24.21 9.84
CA LEU A 108 18.67 22.81 9.53
C LEU A 108 19.53 22.65 8.27
N GLY A 109 19.58 23.67 7.43
CA GLY A 109 20.27 23.60 6.15
C GLY A 109 19.45 22.86 5.06
N ARG A 110 20.06 22.71 3.89
CA ARG A 110 19.36 22.20 2.68
C ARG A 110 19.22 20.68 2.64
N GLU A 111 20.02 19.98 3.39
CA GLU A 111 20.14 18.50 3.35
C GLU A 111 19.40 17.79 4.50
N ALA A 112 18.66 18.54 5.33
CA ALA A 112 17.96 18.01 6.50
C ALA A 112 16.49 17.69 6.19
#